data_9c56f3b58e9a4d49b2a3a6e585cef4b1
#
_entry.id   9c56f3b58e9a4d49b2a3a6e585cef4b1
#
_cell.length_a   1.000
_cell.length_b   1.000
_cell.length_c   1.000
_cell.angle_alpha   90.00
_cell.angle_beta   90.00
_cell.angle_gamma   90.00
#
_symmetry.space_group_name_H-M   'P 1'
#
loop_
_entity.id
_entity.type
_entity.pdbx_description
1 polymer ?
#
loop_
_entity_poly.entity_id
_entity_poly.type
_entity_poly.pdbx_seq_one_letter_code
_entity_poly.pdbx_strand_id
1 'polypeptide(L)'
;MRFEFKPSFDRSVKNFHGKKKEEIKEIALKAIDILSQDKLVHKGIGLKRLKGDFWEIRKGLKARILFLWQGDLVEFILAGDHNDIKRYLKNI
;
A
#
# COMPACT_ATOMS: atom_id res chain seq x y z
N MET A 1 1.83 -12.66 -11.18
CA MET A 1 1.37 -11.37 -10.58
C MET A 1 2.32 -10.26 -10.97
N ARG A 2 1.79 -9.17 -11.47
CA ARG A 2 2.59 -8.00 -11.85
C ARG A 2 2.41 -6.90 -10.80
N PHE A 3 3.49 -6.19 -10.51
CA PHE A 3 3.49 -5.08 -9.57
C PHE A 3 4.01 -3.83 -10.25
N GLU A 4 3.30 -2.74 -10.12
CA GLU A 4 3.68 -1.45 -10.66
C GLU A 4 3.65 -0.40 -9.56
N PHE A 5 4.59 0.54 -9.62
CA PHE A 5 4.66 1.68 -8.71
C PHE A 5 4.26 2.91 -9.51
N LYS A 6 3.13 3.51 -9.15
CA LYS A 6 2.65 4.70 -9.85
C LYS A 6 3.46 5.93 -9.46
N PRO A 7 3.53 6.95 -10.35
CA PRO A 7 4.23 8.21 -10.00
C PRO A 7 3.71 8.85 -8.72
N SER A 8 2.43 8.72 -8.42
CA SER A 8 1.86 9.23 -7.16
C SER A 8 2.46 8.54 -5.94
N PHE A 9 2.74 7.24 -6.05
CA PHE A 9 3.40 6.51 -4.98
C PHE A 9 4.82 7.05 -4.76
N ASP A 10 5.59 7.19 -5.83
CA ASP A 10 6.96 7.69 -5.76
C ASP A 10 7.01 9.11 -5.15
N ARG A 11 6.09 9.97 -5.55
CA ARG A 11 5.98 11.31 -4.98
C ARG A 11 5.66 11.28 -3.49
N SER A 12 4.74 10.42 -3.09
CA SER A 12 4.35 10.32 -1.68
C SER A 12 5.49 9.80 -0.80
N VAL A 13 6.27 8.85 -1.32
CA VAL A 13 7.42 8.29 -0.57
C VAL A 13 8.48 9.36 -0.30
N LYS A 14 8.63 10.31 -1.21
CA LYS A 14 9.60 11.41 -1.02
C LYS A 14 9.31 12.29 0.20
N ASN A 15 8.08 12.27 0.68
CA ASN A 15 7.69 13.03 1.87
C ASN A 15 8.09 12.35 3.18
N PHE A 16 8.57 11.12 3.11
CA PHE A 16 9.02 10.37 4.27
C PHE A 16 10.54 10.39 4.38
N HIS A 17 11.03 10.44 5.61
CA HIS A 17 12.47 10.48 5.89
C HIS A 17 12.85 9.47 6.96
N GLY A 18 14.09 8.98 6.91
CA GLY A 18 14.66 8.11 7.92
C GLY A 18 13.89 6.81 8.09
N LYS A 19 13.56 6.48 9.33
CA LYS A 19 12.87 5.22 9.68
C LYS A 19 11.53 5.06 9.01
N LYS A 20 10.78 6.14 8.82
CA LYS A 20 9.46 6.07 8.18
C LYS A 20 9.58 5.67 6.73
N LYS A 21 10.58 6.19 6.03
CA LYS A 21 10.81 5.81 4.63
C LYS A 21 11.16 4.33 4.53
N GLU A 22 11.98 3.82 5.45
CA GLU A 22 12.34 2.41 5.48
C GLU A 22 11.14 1.53 5.81
N GLU A 23 10.27 1.96 6.72
CA GLU A 23 9.02 1.25 7.03
C GLU A 23 8.14 1.13 5.80
N ILE A 24 8.01 2.19 5.01
CA ILE A 24 7.24 2.16 3.77
C ILE A 24 7.83 1.13 2.80
N LYS A 25 9.14 1.09 2.65
CA LYS A 25 9.81 0.10 1.80
C LYS A 25 9.56 -1.31 2.28
N GLU A 26 9.65 -1.55 3.58
CA GLU A 26 9.38 -2.87 4.17
C GLU A 26 7.95 -3.31 3.94
N ILE A 27 6.99 -2.39 4.08
CA ILE A 27 5.57 -2.69 3.86
C ILE A 27 5.33 -3.04 2.40
N ALA A 28 5.95 -2.30 1.47
CA ALA A 28 5.82 -2.58 0.04
C ALA A 28 6.38 -3.96 -0.30
N LEU A 29 7.56 -4.30 0.20
CA LEU A 29 8.16 -5.61 -0.03
C LEU A 29 7.33 -6.73 0.57
N LYS A 30 6.77 -6.50 1.75
CA LYS A 30 5.91 -7.46 2.41
C LYS A 30 4.62 -7.70 1.61
N ALA A 31 4.04 -6.63 1.07
CA ALA A 31 2.85 -6.74 0.22
C ALA A 31 3.15 -7.57 -1.02
N ILE A 32 4.28 -7.31 -1.68
CA ILE A 32 4.70 -8.06 -2.87
C ILE A 32 4.85 -9.54 -2.52
N ASP A 33 5.51 -9.84 -1.43
CA ASP A 33 5.73 -11.22 -0.99
C ASP A 33 4.41 -11.96 -0.73
N ILE A 34 3.52 -11.35 0.02
CA ILE A 34 2.23 -11.94 0.40
C ILE A 34 1.35 -12.16 -0.82
N LEU A 35 1.24 -11.16 -1.67
CA LEU A 35 0.36 -11.23 -2.84
C LEU A 35 0.92 -12.15 -3.91
N SER A 36 2.24 -12.28 -4.00
CA SER A 36 2.90 -13.20 -4.95
C SER A 36 2.66 -14.66 -4.61
N GLN A 37 2.50 -14.98 -3.34
CA GLN A 37 2.36 -16.37 -2.89
C GLN A 37 0.93 -16.89 -2.99
N ASP A 38 0.01 -16.06 -3.44
CA ASP A 38 -1.42 -16.41 -3.52
C ASP A 38 -1.98 -16.92 -2.18
N LYS A 39 -1.30 -16.58 -1.10
CA LYS A 39 -1.70 -16.93 0.25
C LYS A 39 -2.22 -15.70 0.95
N LEU A 40 -3.53 -15.60 1.01
CA LEU A 40 -4.17 -14.50 1.74
C LEU A 40 -4.19 -14.79 3.24
N VAL A 41 -3.05 -15.13 3.80
CA VAL A 41 -2.93 -15.26 5.25
C VAL A 41 -2.67 -13.85 5.81
N HIS A 42 -3.72 -13.25 6.33
CA HIS A 42 -3.72 -11.85 6.71
C HIS A 42 -3.36 -11.57 8.16
N LYS A 43 -3.00 -12.57 8.92
CA LYS A 43 -2.74 -12.38 10.35
C LYS A 43 -1.55 -11.44 10.57
N GLY A 44 -1.83 -10.31 11.20
CA GLY A 44 -0.80 -9.37 11.65
C GLY A 44 -0.26 -8.40 10.63
N ILE A 45 -0.75 -8.41 9.38
CA ILE A 45 -0.23 -7.54 8.33
C ILE A 45 -1.13 -6.36 7.98
N GLY A 46 -2.31 -6.28 8.58
CA GLY A 46 -3.19 -5.14 8.38
C GLY A 46 -3.65 -4.91 6.95
N LEU A 47 -3.90 -6.00 6.21
CA LEU A 47 -4.43 -5.91 4.86
C LEU A 47 -5.94 -5.72 4.92
N LYS A 48 -6.46 -4.72 4.20
CA LYS A 48 -7.87 -4.38 4.24
C LYS A 48 -8.35 -3.86 2.89
N ARG A 49 -9.50 -4.38 2.43
CA ARG A 49 -10.18 -3.83 1.25
C ARG A 49 -10.94 -2.57 1.66
N LEU A 50 -10.83 -1.52 0.87
CA LEU A 50 -11.45 -0.22 1.17
C LEU A 50 -12.65 0.06 0.28
N LYS A 51 -12.40 0.38 -0.98
CA LYS A 51 -13.46 0.78 -1.90
C LYS A 51 -13.16 0.17 -3.27
N GLY A 52 -14.14 -0.53 -3.86
CA GLY A 52 -13.93 -1.19 -5.14
C GLY A 52 -12.73 -2.13 -5.06
N ASP A 53 -11.76 -1.93 -5.94
CA ASP A 53 -10.54 -2.73 -5.97
C ASP A 53 -9.37 -2.09 -5.22
N PHE A 54 -9.63 -1.03 -4.48
CA PHE A 54 -8.63 -0.38 -3.63
C PHE A 54 -8.46 -1.10 -2.31
N TRP A 55 -7.22 -1.35 -1.96
CA TRP A 55 -6.81 -2.03 -0.75
C TRP A 55 -5.77 -1.20 -0.02
N GLU A 56 -5.66 -1.43 1.25
CA GLU A 56 -4.65 -0.80 2.08
C GLU A 56 -3.86 -1.90 2.80
N ILE A 57 -2.55 -1.70 2.93
CA ILE A 57 -1.73 -2.50 3.81
C ILE A 57 -1.03 -1.56 4.79
N ARG A 58 -1.00 -1.96 6.06
CA ARG A 58 -0.40 -1.14 7.11
C ARG A 58 0.51 -1.94 8.02
N LYS A 59 1.47 -1.24 8.61
CA LYS A 59 2.30 -1.77 9.69
C LYS A 59 2.32 -0.68 10.77
N GLY A 60 1.95 -1.04 12.00
CA GLY A 60 1.83 -0.07 13.08
C GLY A 60 0.62 0.85 12.90
N LEU A 61 0.70 2.04 13.49
CA LEU A 61 -0.42 2.96 13.57
C LEU A 61 -0.47 4.01 12.46
N LYS A 62 0.66 4.33 11.83
CA LYS A 62 0.75 5.48 10.93
C LYS A 62 1.09 5.14 9.49
N ALA A 63 1.96 4.17 9.26
CA ALA A 63 2.44 3.89 7.91
C ALA A 63 1.47 2.96 7.17
N ARG A 64 0.97 3.44 6.03
CA ARG A 64 0.02 2.70 5.20
C ARG A 64 0.37 2.85 3.73
N ILE A 65 0.04 1.85 2.93
CA ILE A 65 0.15 1.91 1.48
C ILE A 65 -1.21 1.58 0.89
N LEU A 66 -1.65 2.45 -0.02
CA LEU A 66 -2.85 2.24 -0.82
C LEU A 66 -2.44 1.60 -2.14
N PHE A 67 -3.11 0.53 -2.51
CA PHE A 67 -2.87 -0.11 -3.80
C PHE A 67 -4.19 -0.53 -4.47
N LEU A 68 -4.13 -0.63 -5.78
CA LEU A 68 -5.24 -1.09 -6.61
C LEU A 68 -4.91 -2.50 -7.07
N TRP A 69 -5.82 -3.44 -6.82
CA TRP A 69 -5.60 -4.84 -7.15
C TRP A 69 -6.67 -5.33 -8.11
N GLN A 70 -6.28 -5.55 -9.36
CA GLN A 70 -7.20 -6.01 -10.41
C GLN A 70 -6.57 -7.19 -11.14
N GLY A 71 -7.19 -8.36 -11.01
CA GLY A 71 -6.67 -9.58 -11.62
C GLY A 71 -5.28 -9.92 -11.08
N ASP A 72 -4.31 -10.01 -11.98
CA ASP A 72 -2.91 -10.30 -11.61
C ASP A 72 -2.03 -9.05 -11.56
N LEU A 73 -2.64 -7.87 -11.58
CA LEU A 73 -1.94 -6.59 -11.51
C LEU A 73 -2.20 -5.88 -10.19
N VAL A 74 -1.14 -5.49 -9.52
CA VAL A 74 -1.18 -4.67 -8.31
C VAL A 74 -0.44 -3.37 -8.60
N GLU A 75 -1.13 -2.25 -8.42
CA GLU A 75 -0.56 -0.92 -8.64
C GLU A 75 -0.48 -0.18 -7.32
N PHE A 76 0.73 0.10 -6.87
CA PHE A 76 0.94 0.90 -5.64
C PHE A 76 0.70 2.37 -5.97
N ILE A 77 -0.26 2.97 -5.26
CA ILE A 77 -0.79 4.30 -5.59
C ILE A 77 -0.23 5.38 -4.68
N LEU A 78 -0.20 5.12 -3.38
CA LEU A 78 0.09 6.16 -2.39
C LEU A 78 0.63 5.56 -1.11
N ALA A 79 1.65 6.19 -0.53
CA ALA A 79 2.10 5.90 0.82
C ALA A 79 1.74 7.08 1.71
N GLY A 80 1.22 6.82 2.89
CA GLY A 80 0.82 7.89 3.79
C GLY A 80 0.17 7.36 5.06
N ASP A 81 -0.52 8.26 5.78
CA ASP A 81 -1.32 7.90 6.94
C ASP A 81 -2.78 7.67 6.54
N HIS A 82 -3.62 7.39 7.53
CA HIS A 82 -5.04 7.17 7.30
C HIS A 82 -5.71 8.35 6.58
N ASN A 83 -5.36 9.58 6.97
CA ASN A 83 -5.97 10.78 6.38
C ASN A 83 -5.55 10.98 4.92
N ASP A 84 -4.30 10.66 4.58
CA ASP A 84 -3.81 10.76 3.21
C ASP A 84 -4.58 9.83 2.29
N ILE A 85 -4.78 8.59 2.73
CA ILE A 85 -5.51 7.59 1.96
C ILE A 85 -6.97 7.98 1.82
N LYS A 86 -7.58 8.41 2.90
CA LYS A 86 -8.98 8.85 2.90
C LYS A 86 -9.20 10.02 1.94
N ARG A 87 -8.28 10.98 1.94
CA ARG A 87 -8.34 12.13 1.05
C ARG A 87 -8.22 11.72 -0.41
N TYR A 88 -7.31 10.81 -0.72
CA TYR A 88 -7.16 10.29 -2.08
C TYR A 88 -8.44 9.63 -2.58
N LEU A 89 -9.01 8.73 -1.77
CA LEU A 89 -10.23 8.00 -2.15
C LEU A 89 -11.44 8.90 -2.31
N LYS A 90 -11.48 10.01 -1.59
CA LYS A 90 -12.57 10.97 -1.66
C LYS A 90 -12.57 11.73 -3.00
N ASN A 91 -11.41 11.86 -3.64
CA ASN A 91 -11.25 12.66 -4.86
C ASN A 91 -11.23 11.84 -6.15
N ILE A 92 -11.56 10.57 -6.09
CA ILE A 92 -11.64 9.74 -7.28
C ILE A 92 -13.07 9.47 -7.69
#